data_b478f27b6f1e438bddcc824f7d68fef6
#
_entry.id   b478f27b6f1e438bddcc824f7d68fef6
#
_cell.length_a   1.000
_cell.length_b   1.000
_cell.length_c   1.000
_cell.angle_alpha   90.00
_cell.angle_beta   90.00
_cell.angle_gamma   90.00
#
_symmetry.space_group_name_H-M   'P 1'
#
loop_
_entity.id
_entity.type
_entity.pdbx_description
1 polymer ?
#
loop_
_entity_poly.entity_id
_entity_poly.type
_entity_poly.pdbx_seq_one_letter_code
_entity_poly.pdbx_strand_id
1 'polypeptide(L)'
;MNQEEIGKKIKQIRIDNNLTQREFADIFGVTYQAVSKWENGKNLPDISIMKDICDRYNYKLDELLGNSYKVKKNNKLKYVIIAIIIVIFLSVLFLIIKHTNNFHFGTINTSCPEFKITGSIAYNSNKTSIYISDLKYCGDSKDNTIYKRIESTLLISKNNVDRNIYTDTKENMTLDDYLDNFSIQVNSNICLTFDGDLSLSIYAYDSNDKATIYRIPLSMSDSCSIK
;
A
#
# COMPACT_ATOMS: atom_id res chain seq x y z
N MET A 1 -24.12 -48.78 -23.02
CA MET A 1 -24.72 -48.73 -21.64
C MET A 1 -24.23 -49.97 -20.91
N ASN A 2 -23.43 -49.82 -19.87
CA ASN A 2 -22.83 -50.95 -19.12
C ASN A 2 -23.74 -51.31 -17.95
N GLN A 3 -24.39 -52.48 -18.00
CA GLN A 3 -25.31 -52.95 -16.98
C GLN A 3 -24.67 -53.09 -15.61
N GLU A 4 -23.38 -53.48 -15.56
CA GLU A 4 -22.64 -53.58 -14.28
C GLU A 4 -22.42 -52.22 -13.60
N GLU A 5 -22.17 -51.15 -14.37
CA GLU A 5 -21.98 -49.80 -13.83
C GLU A 5 -23.28 -49.25 -13.24
N ILE A 6 -24.42 -49.50 -13.92
CA ILE A 6 -25.73 -49.10 -13.42
C ILE A 6 -26.05 -49.90 -12.15
N GLY A 7 -25.79 -51.22 -12.14
CA GLY A 7 -26.01 -52.06 -10.95
C GLY A 7 -25.16 -51.61 -9.76
N LYS A 8 -23.88 -51.27 -9.98
CA LYS A 8 -23.03 -50.74 -8.92
C LYS A 8 -23.55 -49.42 -8.33
N LYS A 9 -24.07 -48.51 -9.18
CA LYS A 9 -24.68 -47.26 -8.71
C LYS A 9 -25.95 -47.49 -7.91
N ILE A 10 -26.83 -48.38 -8.35
CA ILE A 10 -28.05 -48.78 -7.60
C ILE A 10 -27.66 -49.35 -6.25
N LYS A 11 -26.66 -50.23 -6.18
CA LYS A 11 -26.11 -50.76 -4.94
C LYS A 11 -25.56 -49.67 -4.03
N GLN A 12 -24.85 -48.71 -4.60
CA GLN A 12 -24.30 -47.58 -3.82
C GLN A 12 -25.41 -46.70 -3.25
N ILE A 13 -26.44 -46.37 -4.05
CA ILE A 13 -27.63 -45.61 -3.57
C ILE A 13 -28.28 -46.34 -2.38
N ARG A 14 -28.45 -47.64 -2.45
CA ARG A 14 -29.03 -48.41 -1.39
C ARG A 14 -28.18 -48.37 -0.12
N ILE A 15 -26.87 -48.62 -0.25
CA ILE A 15 -25.91 -48.60 0.89
C ILE A 15 -25.83 -47.22 1.53
N ASP A 16 -25.78 -46.17 0.75
CA ASP A 16 -25.70 -44.79 1.25
C ASP A 16 -26.95 -44.41 2.07
N ASN A 17 -28.07 -45.10 1.82
CA ASN A 17 -29.32 -44.94 2.57
C ASN A 17 -29.51 -45.99 3.65
N ASN A 18 -28.49 -46.79 3.99
CA ASN A 18 -28.49 -47.82 5.02
C ASN A 18 -29.60 -48.87 4.84
N LEU A 19 -29.97 -49.23 3.60
CA LEU A 19 -31.06 -50.19 3.31
C LEU A 19 -30.51 -51.57 2.98
N THR A 20 -31.21 -52.61 3.41
CA THR A 20 -31.00 -53.97 2.90
C THR A 20 -31.60 -54.12 1.51
N GLN A 21 -31.21 -55.17 0.77
CA GLN A 21 -31.82 -55.45 -0.52
C GLN A 21 -33.34 -55.69 -0.46
N ARG A 22 -33.82 -56.24 0.70
CA ARG A 22 -35.25 -56.49 0.90
C ARG A 22 -36.00 -55.16 1.13
N GLU A 23 -35.51 -54.31 2.03
CA GLU A 23 -36.11 -52.99 2.30
C GLU A 23 -36.14 -52.14 1.02
N PHE A 24 -35.03 -52.13 0.23
CA PHE A 24 -34.98 -51.42 -1.03
C PHE A 24 -36.00 -51.97 -2.04
N ALA A 25 -36.17 -53.30 -2.09
CA ALA A 25 -37.17 -53.95 -2.93
C ALA A 25 -38.60 -53.58 -2.53
N ASP A 26 -38.91 -53.61 -1.24
CA ASP A 26 -40.22 -53.25 -0.67
C ASP A 26 -40.61 -51.81 -1.03
N ILE A 27 -39.64 -50.86 -1.00
CA ILE A 27 -39.84 -49.43 -1.33
C ILE A 27 -40.34 -49.26 -2.78
N PHE A 28 -39.85 -50.08 -3.72
CA PHE A 28 -40.17 -49.97 -5.14
C PHE A 28 -41.14 -51.04 -5.62
N GLY A 29 -41.72 -51.80 -4.71
CA GLY A 29 -42.71 -52.82 -5.07
C GLY A 29 -42.20 -54.00 -5.92
N VAL A 30 -40.90 -54.35 -5.73
CA VAL A 30 -40.22 -55.40 -6.49
C VAL A 30 -39.71 -56.51 -5.57
N THR A 31 -39.24 -57.59 -6.16
CA THR A 31 -38.66 -58.68 -5.36
C THR A 31 -37.20 -58.40 -5.00
N TYR A 32 -36.73 -58.91 -3.86
CA TYR A 32 -35.31 -58.75 -3.49
C TYR A 32 -34.39 -59.47 -4.50
N GLN A 33 -34.84 -60.53 -5.16
CA GLN A 33 -34.12 -61.22 -6.22
C GLN A 33 -33.92 -60.31 -7.46
N ALA A 34 -34.92 -59.44 -7.77
CA ALA A 34 -34.76 -58.46 -8.84
C ALA A 34 -33.68 -57.42 -8.48
N VAL A 35 -33.71 -56.85 -7.26
CA VAL A 35 -32.68 -55.92 -6.79
C VAL A 35 -31.29 -56.57 -6.83
N SER A 36 -31.18 -57.83 -6.34
CA SER A 36 -29.91 -58.57 -6.36
C SER A 36 -29.40 -58.77 -7.80
N LYS A 37 -30.27 -59.06 -8.78
CA LYS A 37 -29.89 -59.19 -10.18
C LYS A 37 -29.40 -57.84 -10.75
N TRP A 38 -30.09 -56.76 -10.42
CA TRP A 38 -29.69 -55.43 -10.83
C TRP A 38 -28.28 -55.03 -10.30
N GLU A 39 -28.07 -55.19 -9.00
CA GLU A 39 -26.82 -54.86 -8.33
C GLU A 39 -25.62 -55.69 -8.86
N ASN A 40 -25.88 -56.90 -9.35
CA ASN A 40 -24.86 -57.77 -9.95
C ASN A 40 -24.75 -57.61 -11.46
N GLY A 41 -25.45 -56.65 -12.06
CA GLY A 41 -25.41 -56.40 -13.49
C GLY A 41 -25.98 -57.48 -14.38
N LYS A 42 -26.80 -58.41 -13.78
CA LYS A 42 -27.43 -59.51 -14.51
C LYS A 42 -28.71 -59.11 -15.24
N ASN A 43 -29.34 -58.04 -14.80
CA ASN A 43 -30.52 -57.44 -15.41
C ASN A 43 -30.57 -55.94 -15.06
N LEU A 44 -31.42 -55.18 -15.69
CA LEU A 44 -31.68 -53.78 -15.39
C LEU A 44 -33.11 -53.61 -14.86
N PRO A 45 -33.37 -52.63 -13.96
CA PRO A 45 -34.73 -52.23 -13.68
C PRO A 45 -35.37 -51.59 -14.90
N ASP A 46 -36.70 -51.61 -14.92
CA ASP A 46 -37.46 -50.85 -15.91
C ASP A 46 -37.20 -49.38 -15.79
N ILE A 47 -37.36 -48.64 -16.88
CA ILE A 47 -37.07 -47.19 -16.93
C ILE A 47 -37.94 -46.40 -15.90
N SER A 48 -39.16 -46.88 -15.66
CA SER A 48 -40.05 -46.32 -14.65
C SER A 48 -39.44 -46.44 -13.25
N ILE A 49 -38.97 -47.66 -12.92
CA ILE A 49 -38.33 -47.89 -11.58
C ILE A 49 -37.00 -47.13 -11.48
N MET A 50 -36.19 -47.03 -12.58
CA MET A 50 -34.97 -46.21 -12.56
C MET A 50 -35.29 -44.76 -12.27
N LYS A 51 -36.38 -44.22 -12.84
CA LYS A 51 -36.85 -42.87 -12.60
C LYS A 51 -37.27 -42.69 -11.14
N ASP A 52 -38.07 -43.63 -10.60
CA ASP A 52 -38.55 -43.60 -9.21
C ASP A 52 -37.35 -43.61 -8.21
N ILE A 53 -36.31 -44.41 -8.51
CA ILE A 53 -35.06 -44.44 -7.74
C ILE A 53 -34.39 -43.07 -7.77
N CYS A 54 -34.28 -42.50 -8.98
CA CYS A 54 -33.65 -41.18 -9.15
C CYS A 54 -34.42 -40.07 -8.41
N ASP A 55 -35.72 -40.02 -8.57
CA ASP A 55 -36.60 -39.02 -7.96
C ASP A 55 -36.57 -39.12 -6.41
N ARG A 56 -36.56 -40.34 -5.89
CA ARG A 56 -36.56 -40.57 -4.44
C ARG A 56 -35.25 -40.20 -3.73
N TYR A 57 -34.14 -40.46 -4.42
CA TYR A 57 -32.80 -40.26 -3.85
C TYR A 57 -32.06 -39.09 -4.47
N ASN A 58 -32.76 -38.21 -5.20
CA ASN A 58 -32.23 -36.97 -5.79
C ASN A 58 -31.03 -37.19 -6.73
N TYR A 59 -31.09 -38.26 -7.54
CA TYR A 59 -30.14 -38.54 -8.60
C TYR A 59 -30.74 -38.13 -9.94
N LYS A 60 -29.86 -37.78 -10.89
CA LYS A 60 -30.28 -37.57 -12.28
C LYS A 60 -30.26 -38.90 -13.05
N LEU A 61 -31.28 -39.16 -13.84
CA LEU A 61 -31.34 -40.36 -14.64
C LEU A 61 -30.15 -40.54 -15.56
N ASP A 62 -29.63 -39.44 -16.13
CA ASP A 62 -28.43 -39.44 -16.96
C ASP A 62 -27.17 -39.87 -16.20
N GLU A 63 -27.08 -39.51 -14.91
CA GLU A 63 -25.99 -39.95 -14.05
C GLU A 63 -26.08 -41.43 -13.71
N LEU A 64 -27.30 -41.94 -13.49
CA LEU A 64 -27.55 -43.38 -13.28
C LEU A 64 -27.20 -44.18 -14.52
N LEU A 65 -27.59 -43.71 -15.70
CA LEU A 65 -27.37 -44.38 -17.01
C LEU A 65 -25.91 -44.29 -17.49
N GLY A 66 -25.02 -43.60 -16.76
CA GLY A 66 -23.63 -43.52 -17.14
C GLY A 66 -23.32 -42.45 -18.18
N ASN A 67 -24.34 -41.70 -18.63
CA ASN A 67 -24.17 -40.52 -19.46
C ASN A 67 -23.77 -39.31 -18.61
N SER A 68 -22.79 -39.46 -17.77
CA SER A 68 -22.18 -38.29 -17.12
C SER A 68 -21.47 -37.50 -18.20
N TYR A 69 -22.17 -36.53 -18.77
CA TYR A 69 -21.49 -35.41 -19.40
C TYR A 69 -20.60 -34.79 -18.31
N LYS A 70 -19.32 -35.14 -18.32
CA LYS A 70 -18.33 -34.33 -17.58
C LYS A 70 -18.46 -32.95 -18.18
N VAL A 71 -19.25 -32.08 -17.54
CA VAL A 71 -19.23 -30.66 -17.86
C VAL A 71 -17.80 -30.26 -17.65
N LYS A 72 -17.05 -30.12 -18.72
CA LYS A 72 -15.67 -29.70 -18.71
C LYS A 72 -15.71 -28.28 -18.14
N LYS A 73 -15.56 -28.18 -16.81
CA LYS A 73 -15.61 -26.90 -16.09
C LYS A 73 -14.57 -26.00 -16.76
N ASN A 74 -15.07 -25.11 -17.60
CA ASN A 74 -14.20 -24.26 -18.42
C ASN A 74 -13.50 -23.27 -17.49
N ASN A 75 -12.34 -23.67 -16.98
CA ASN A 75 -11.55 -22.86 -16.05
C ASN A 75 -11.00 -21.58 -16.69
N LYS A 76 -11.17 -21.42 -18.03
CA LYS A 76 -10.72 -20.20 -18.74
C LYS A 76 -11.31 -18.94 -18.12
N LEU A 77 -12.58 -18.97 -17.70
CA LEU A 77 -13.21 -17.82 -17.06
C LEU A 77 -12.54 -17.46 -15.73
N LYS A 78 -12.11 -18.44 -14.94
CA LYS A 78 -11.37 -18.19 -13.71
C LYS A 78 -10.02 -17.50 -13.99
N TYR A 79 -9.28 -17.94 -14.98
CA TYR A 79 -8.00 -17.32 -15.35
C TYR A 79 -8.18 -15.91 -15.91
N VAL A 80 -9.26 -15.65 -16.65
CA VAL A 80 -9.61 -14.32 -17.13
C VAL A 80 -9.93 -13.40 -15.95
N ILE A 81 -10.72 -13.84 -14.98
CA ILE A 81 -11.02 -13.04 -13.76
C ILE A 81 -9.74 -12.75 -12.98
N ILE A 82 -8.88 -13.74 -12.78
CA ILE A 82 -7.59 -13.55 -12.08
C ILE A 82 -6.71 -12.53 -12.82
N ALA A 83 -6.64 -12.63 -14.16
CA ALA A 83 -5.86 -11.67 -14.96
C ALA A 83 -6.40 -10.24 -14.82
N ILE A 84 -7.72 -10.04 -14.82
CA ILE A 84 -8.35 -8.73 -14.62
C ILE A 84 -8.00 -8.19 -13.22
N ILE A 85 -8.08 -9.01 -12.18
CA ILE A 85 -7.73 -8.60 -10.80
C ILE A 85 -6.26 -8.16 -10.72
N ILE A 86 -5.35 -8.90 -11.36
CA ILE A 86 -3.92 -8.54 -11.40
C ILE A 86 -3.71 -7.20 -12.11
N VAL A 87 -4.37 -6.97 -13.24
CA VAL A 87 -4.28 -5.69 -13.98
C VAL A 87 -4.80 -4.53 -13.13
N ILE A 88 -5.93 -4.70 -12.45
CA ILE A 88 -6.48 -3.68 -11.54
C ILE A 88 -5.49 -3.41 -10.39
N PHE A 89 -4.96 -4.46 -9.77
CA PHE A 89 -3.98 -4.32 -8.69
C PHE A 89 -2.72 -3.56 -9.13
N LEU A 90 -2.17 -3.91 -10.30
CA LEU A 90 -1.00 -3.22 -10.86
C LEU A 90 -1.30 -1.75 -11.21
N SER A 91 -2.50 -1.46 -11.73
CA SER A 91 -2.92 -0.09 -12.03
C SER A 91 -3.05 0.78 -10.77
N VAL A 92 -3.65 0.23 -9.71
CA VAL A 92 -3.73 0.91 -8.40
C VAL A 92 -2.35 1.14 -7.81
N LEU A 93 -1.48 0.12 -7.84
CA LEU A 93 -0.09 0.24 -7.38
C LEU A 93 0.68 1.32 -8.16
N PHE A 94 0.52 1.37 -9.48
CA PHE A 94 1.11 2.40 -10.33
C PHE A 94 0.62 3.81 -9.96
N LEU A 95 -0.68 3.98 -9.69
CA LEU A 95 -1.25 5.26 -9.26
C LEU A 95 -0.70 5.70 -7.91
N ILE A 96 -0.56 4.77 -6.95
CA ILE A 96 0.04 5.05 -5.64
C ILE A 96 1.49 5.51 -5.81
N ILE A 97 2.30 4.77 -6.58
CA ILE A 97 3.71 5.12 -6.83
C ILE A 97 3.82 6.49 -7.52
N LYS A 98 2.97 6.77 -8.50
CA LYS A 98 2.94 8.07 -9.17
C LYS A 98 2.58 9.21 -8.22
N HIS A 99 1.59 8.98 -7.35
CA HIS A 99 1.16 9.99 -6.38
C HIS A 99 2.26 10.31 -5.34
N THR A 100 2.96 9.30 -4.84
CA THR A 100 4.02 9.46 -3.83
C THR A 100 5.31 10.07 -4.38
N ASN A 101 5.54 10.01 -5.68
CA ASN A 101 6.78 10.50 -6.31
C ASN A 101 6.66 11.91 -6.90
N ASN A 102 5.48 12.53 -6.86
CA ASN A 102 5.33 13.90 -7.32
C ASN A 102 6.06 14.85 -6.37
N PHE A 103 7.03 15.60 -6.89
CA PHE A 103 7.68 16.67 -6.15
C PHE A 103 6.89 17.97 -6.26
N HIS A 104 6.76 18.61 -5.11
CA HIS A 104 6.28 19.97 -4.99
C HIS A 104 7.48 20.90 -4.83
N PHE A 105 7.40 22.09 -5.38
CA PHE A 105 8.45 23.08 -5.31
C PHE A 105 7.88 24.36 -4.70
N GLY A 106 8.62 24.94 -3.78
CA GLY A 106 8.28 26.20 -3.16
C GLY A 106 9.51 27.09 -3.02
N THR A 107 9.28 28.35 -2.71
CA THR A 107 10.32 29.32 -2.39
C THR A 107 10.39 29.53 -0.89
N ILE A 108 11.61 29.73 -0.38
CA ILE A 108 11.86 30.11 1.00
C ILE A 108 12.23 31.60 0.99
N ASN A 109 11.51 32.37 1.78
CA ASN A 109 11.75 33.79 1.95
C ASN A 109 11.86 34.13 3.43
N THR A 110 12.46 35.27 3.77
CA THR A 110 12.46 35.81 5.12
C THR A 110 11.36 36.84 5.31
N SER A 111 10.80 36.88 6.51
CA SER A 111 9.93 37.95 6.97
C SER A 111 10.67 38.96 7.85
N CYS A 112 11.95 38.73 8.15
CA CYS A 112 12.75 39.62 8.98
C CYS A 112 13.26 40.82 8.17
N PRO A 113 13.08 42.08 8.66
CA PRO A 113 13.47 43.28 7.90
C PRO A 113 15.00 43.46 7.83
N GLU A 114 15.77 42.87 8.73
CA GLU A 114 17.22 43.00 8.76
C GLU A 114 17.96 42.01 7.88
N PHE A 115 17.30 40.91 7.47
CA PHE A 115 17.91 39.88 6.63
C PHE A 115 17.03 39.57 5.44
N LYS A 116 17.68 39.43 4.29
CA LYS A 116 17.06 38.94 3.06
C LYS A 116 17.59 37.54 2.76
N ILE A 117 16.70 36.57 2.67
CA ILE A 117 17.03 35.21 2.32
C ILE A 117 16.35 34.83 1.01
N THR A 118 17.09 34.12 0.16
CA THR A 118 16.56 33.52 -1.05
C THR A 118 16.88 32.02 -1.02
N GLY A 119 15.86 31.22 -1.15
CA GLY A 119 16.00 29.77 -1.14
C GLY A 119 14.87 29.07 -1.85
N SER A 120 15.00 27.77 -1.99
CA SER A 120 14.01 26.90 -2.57
C SER A 120 13.84 25.63 -1.75
N ILE A 121 12.66 25.06 -1.84
CA ILE A 121 12.35 23.77 -1.25
C ILE A 121 11.73 22.87 -2.32
N ALA A 122 12.15 21.62 -2.31
CA ALA A 122 11.53 20.57 -3.09
C ALA A 122 11.15 19.42 -2.15
N TYR A 123 9.91 18.95 -2.21
CA TYR A 123 9.46 17.89 -1.31
C TYR A 123 8.44 16.98 -1.96
N ASN A 124 8.37 15.77 -1.44
CA ASN A 124 7.28 14.82 -1.69
C ASN A 124 6.93 14.09 -0.38
N SER A 125 6.07 13.08 -0.43
CA SER A 125 5.67 12.30 0.75
C SER A 125 6.83 11.66 1.52
N ASN A 126 8.00 11.47 0.89
CA ASN A 126 9.11 10.67 1.43
C ASN A 126 10.42 11.45 1.55
N LYS A 127 10.55 12.58 0.88
CA LYS A 127 11.82 13.31 0.81
C LYS A 127 11.60 14.81 0.84
N THR A 128 12.54 15.52 1.44
CA THR A 128 12.61 16.98 1.40
C THR A 128 14.03 17.40 1.09
N SER A 129 14.18 18.38 0.20
CA SER A 129 15.43 19.07 -0.10
C SER A 129 15.22 20.55 0.10
N ILE A 130 16.05 21.16 0.92
CA ILE A 130 16.06 22.60 1.21
C ILE A 130 17.37 23.14 0.67
N TYR A 131 17.30 24.21 -0.09
CA TYR A 131 18.45 24.93 -0.59
C TYR A 131 18.28 26.42 -0.31
N ILE A 132 19.21 27.01 0.46
CA ILE A 132 19.31 28.44 0.70
C ILE A 132 20.58 28.91 0.00
N SER A 133 20.42 29.79 -0.98
CA SER A 133 21.50 30.20 -1.89
C SER A 133 22.07 31.56 -1.56
N ASP A 134 21.34 32.41 -0.86
CA ASP A 134 21.72 33.79 -0.62
C ASP A 134 21.16 34.24 0.72
N LEU A 135 22.03 34.85 1.51
CA LEU A 135 21.68 35.45 2.80
C LEU A 135 22.41 36.78 2.90
N LYS A 136 21.67 37.86 2.98
CA LYS A 136 22.21 39.23 3.09
C LYS A 136 21.70 39.92 4.33
N TYR A 137 22.61 40.61 5.02
CA TYR A 137 22.26 41.56 6.06
C TYR A 137 21.88 42.88 5.43
N CYS A 138 20.73 43.44 5.77
CA CYS A 138 20.18 44.68 5.25
C CYS A 138 20.18 45.80 6.29
N GLY A 139 20.80 45.61 7.48
CA GLY A 139 20.87 46.62 8.52
C GLY A 139 21.86 47.75 8.22
N ASP A 140 21.75 48.83 8.95
CA ASP A 140 22.45 50.10 8.65
C ASP A 140 23.96 50.12 8.98
N SER A 141 24.51 49.08 9.63
CA SER A 141 25.92 49.04 10.02
C SER A 141 26.64 47.82 9.53
N LYS A 142 27.75 48.00 8.78
CA LYS A 142 28.69 46.92 8.55
C LYS A 142 29.40 46.55 9.84
N ASP A 143 29.22 45.32 10.26
CA ASP A 143 29.95 44.79 11.42
C ASP A 143 31.30 44.20 10.95
N ASN A 144 32.36 44.96 11.19
CA ASN A 144 33.72 44.51 10.87
C ASN A 144 34.35 43.68 12.02
N THR A 145 33.56 43.23 12.98
CA THR A 145 34.04 42.39 14.06
C THR A 145 34.43 41.01 13.56
N ILE A 146 35.67 40.61 13.86
CA ILE A 146 36.10 39.24 13.61
C ILE A 146 35.60 38.36 14.72
N TYR A 147 34.70 37.46 14.41
CA TYR A 147 34.16 36.48 15.33
C TYR A 147 35.06 35.28 15.44
N LYS A 148 35.29 34.79 16.65
CA LYS A 148 36.02 33.54 16.92
C LYS A 148 35.34 32.35 16.22
N ARG A 149 34.01 32.34 16.27
CA ARG A 149 33.18 31.28 15.66
C ARG A 149 31.82 31.85 15.27
N ILE A 150 31.35 31.46 14.08
CA ILE A 150 29.99 31.71 13.64
C ILE A 150 29.37 30.36 13.39
N GLU A 151 28.22 30.10 14.02
CA GLU A 151 27.45 28.88 13.88
C GLU A 151 26.07 29.24 13.34
N SER A 152 25.65 28.56 12.25
CA SER A 152 24.29 28.67 11.73
C SER A 152 23.55 27.37 11.92
N THR A 153 22.33 27.46 12.37
CA THR A 153 21.48 26.29 12.63
C THR A 153 20.11 26.49 12.02
N LEU A 154 19.70 25.56 11.18
CA LEU A 154 18.34 25.52 10.64
C LEU A 154 17.46 24.71 11.57
N LEU A 155 16.42 25.33 12.10
CA LEU A 155 15.54 24.77 13.13
C LEU A 155 14.11 24.66 12.62
N ILE A 156 13.43 23.58 12.99
CA ILE A 156 11.97 23.46 12.93
C ILE A 156 11.44 23.46 14.36
N SER A 157 10.58 24.42 14.66
CA SER A 157 9.91 24.54 15.94
C SER A 157 8.47 24.04 15.85
N LYS A 158 8.11 23.02 16.65
CA LYS A 158 6.75 22.52 16.76
C LYS A 158 6.40 22.31 18.24
N ASN A 159 5.28 22.89 18.70
CA ASN A 159 4.81 22.76 20.08
C ASN A 159 5.90 23.10 21.13
N ASN A 160 6.67 24.14 20.90
CA ASN A 160 7.81 24.58 21.73
C ASN A 160 8.98 23.56 21.78
N VAL A 161 9.05 22.64 20.82
CA VAL A 161 10.19 21.74 20.66
C VAL A 161 10.93 22.11 19.39
N ASP A 162 12.17 22.55 19.54
CA ASP A 162 13.07 22.87 18.44
C ASP A 162 13.80 21.61 17.99
N ARG A 163 13.71 21.30 16.69
CA ARG A 163 14.49 20.24 16.05
C ARG A 163 15.53 20.86 15.12
N ASN A 164 16.79 20.59 15.41
CA ASN A 164 17.89 20.96 14.51
C ASN A 164 17.89 20.05 13.28
N ILE A 165 17.90 20.68 12.09
CA ILE A 165 17.94 19.97 10.80
C ILE A 165 19.33 20.06 10.17
N TYR A 166 20.03 21.18 10.42
CA TYR A 166 21.33 21.46 9.82
C TYR A 166 22.09 22.41 10.73
N THR A 167 23.39 22.18 10.85
CA THR A 167 24.34 23.11 11.52
C THR A 167 25.59 23.23 10.66
N ASP A 168 26.04 24.46 10.46
CA ASP A 168 27.36 24.78 9.89
C ASP A 168 28.11 25.69 10.84
N THR A 169 29.42 25.54 10.88
CA THR A 169 30.30 26.33 11.76
C THR A 169 31.52 26.79 11.00
N LYS A 170 31.82 28.09 11.10
CA LYS A 170 33.03 28.71 10.57
C LYS A 170 33.73 29.49 11.65
N GLU A 171 35.03 29.64 11.52
CA GLU A 171 35.87 30.29 12.54
C GLU A 171 36.67 31.45 11.95
N ASN A 172 36.98 32.43 12.78
CA ASN A 172 37.90 33.53 12.52
C ASN A 172 37.52 34.35 11.25
N MET A 173 36.28 34.79 11.16
CA MET A 173 35.79 35.60 10.05
C MET A 173 34.82 36.69 10.51
N THR A 174 34.57 37.67 9.65
CA THR A 174 33.52 38.64 9.86
C THR A 174 32.16 38.06 9.52
N LEU A 175 31.08 38.67 10.04
CA LEU A 175 29.72 38.24 9.71
C LEU A 175 29.47 38.46 8.19
N ASP A 176 29.92 39.55 7.61
CA ASP A 176 29.73 39.84 6.18
C ASP A 176 30.41 38.77 5.33
N ASP A 177 31.68 38.41 5.60
CA ASP A 177 32.38 37.34 4.89
C ASP A 177 31.66 35.97 5.02
N TYR A 178 31.09 35.72 6.18
CA TYR A 178 30.28 34.50 6.42
C TYR A 178 29.02 34.50 5.55
N LEU A 179 28.29 35.62 5.50
CA LEU A 179 27.04 35.74 4.76
C LEU A 179 27.25 35.72 3.26
N ASP A 180 28.33 36.33 2.76
CA ASP A 180 28.68 36.36 1.31
C ASP A 180 28.97 34.94 0.76
N ASN A 181 29.47 34.06 1.62
CA ASN A 181 29.78 32.67 1.26
C ASN A 181 28.75 31.68 1.79
N PHE A 182 27.60 32.17 2.23
CA PHE A 182 26.58 31.34 2.85
C PHE A 182 25.80 30.52 1.85
N SER A 183 25.75 29.21 2.07
CA SER A 183 24.81 28.34 1.38
C SER A 183 24.48 27.13 2.24
N ILE A 184 23.23 26.75 2.26
CA ILE A 184 22.77 25.53 2.94
C ILE A 184 22.10 24.62 1.94
N GLN A 185 22.49 23.36 1.96
CA GLN A 185 21.79 22.30 1.26
C GLN A 185 21.49 21.17 2.23
N VAL A 186 20.21 20.92 2.46
CA VAL A 186 19.74 19.83 3.33
C VAL A 186 18.93 18.87 2.48
N ASN A 187 19.27 17.59 2.56
CA ASN A 187 18.50 16.51 1.95
C ASN A 187 18.04 15.57 3.06
N SER A 188 16.74 15.40 3.19
CA SER A 188 16.13 14.49 4.15
C SER A 188 15.35 13.40 3.43
N ASN A 189 15.48 12.17 3.89
CA ASN A 189 14.68 11.02 3.42
C ASN A 189 13.31 10.93 4.11
N ILE A 190 12.88 11.99 4.76
CA ILE A 190 11.57 12.12 5.37
C ILE A 190 10.92 13.36 4.78
N CYS A 191 9.62 13.31 4.51
CA CYS A 191 8.86 14.54 4.31
C CYS A 191 8.91 15.30 5.62
N LEU A 192 9.63 16.43 5.62
CA LEU A 192 9.55 17.37 6.71
C LEU A 192 8.18 18.02 6.61
N THR A 193 7.19 17.41 7.28
CA THR A 193 5.86 18.03 7.42
C THR A 193 6.02 19.25 8.30
N PHE A 194 6.01 20.40 7.65
CA PHE A 194 6.15 21.68 8.33
C PHE A 194 4.81 22.11 8.96
N ASP A 195 4.36 21.37 9.96
CA ASP A 195 3.39 21.88 10.94
C ASP A 195 4.08 22.79 11.98
N GLY A 196 5.33 23.19 11.74
CA GLY A 196 6.16 24.00 12.62
C GLY A 196 6.75 25.20 11.90
N ASP A 197 7.22 26.13 12.67
CA ASP A 197 7.90 27.33 12.19
C ASP A 197 9.35 26.97 11.83
N LEU A 198 9.73 27.23 10.57
CA LEU A 198 11.12 27.12 10.12
C LEU A 198 11.87 28.41 10.46
N SER A 199 13.04 28.30 11.05
CA SER A 199 13.90 29.44 11.36
C SER A 199 15.36 29.11 11.12
N LEU A 200 16.13 30.11 10.68
CA LEU A 200 17.57 30.09 10.64
C LEU A 200 18.08 30.89 11.82
N SER A 201 18.88 30.29 12.70
CA SER A 201 19.54 30.94 13.79
C SER A 201 21.04 31.05 13.51
N ILE A 202 21.61 32.24 13.65
CA ILE A 202 23.04 32.51 13.51
C ILE A 202 23.55 32.94 14.86
N TYR A 203 24.57 32.28 15.38
CA TYR A 203 25.26 32.55 16.62
C TYR A 203 26.66 33.00 16.29
N ALA A 204 26.97 34.29 16.52
CA ALA A 204 28.28 34.86 16.30
C ALA A 204 28.98 35.04 17.67
N TYR A 205 30.02 34.26 17.92
CA TYR A 205 30.78 34.26 19.20
C TYR A 205 32.01 35.12 19.08
N ASP A 206 32.12 36.12 19.97
CA ASP A 206 33.29 36.96 20.08
C ASP A 206 34.49 36.23 20.74
N SER A 207 35.61 36.95 20.94
CA SER A 207 36.81 36.41 21.59
C SER A 207 36.58 35.96 23.04
N ASN A 208 35.52 36.44 23.67
CA ASN A 208 35.14 36.12 25.08
C ASN A 208 34.06 35.04 25.14
N ASP A 209 33.78 34.34 24.03
CA ASP A 209 32.70 33.35 23.87
C ASP A 209 31.29 33.91 24.14
N LYS A 210 31.10 35.23 24.07
CA LYS A 210 29.79 35.84 24.12
C LYS A 210 29.12 35.79 22.76
N ALA A 211 27.92 35.20 22.69
CA ALA A 211 27.19 35.06 21.46
C ALA A 211 26.26 36.24 21.17
N THR A 212 26.35 36.77 19.96
CA THR A 212 25.28 37.57 19.35
C THR A 212 24.39 36.64 18.56
N ILE A 213 23.07 36.67 18.80
CA ILE A 213 22.13 35.71 18.25
C ILE A 213 21.20 36.42 17.26
N TYR A 214 21.16 35.96 16.02
CA TYR A 214 20.22 36.39 15.02
C TYR A 214 19.27 35.23 14.73
N ARG A 215 17.98 35.40 15.03
CA ARG A 215 16.95 34.41 14.71
C ARG A 215 16.07 34.91 13.60
N ILE A 216 16.13 34.28 12.44
CA ILE A 216 15.51 34.70 11.20
C ILE A 216 14.38 33.72 10.89
N PRO A 217 13.11 34.14 11.06
CA PRO A 217 11.98 33.30 10.68
C PRO A 217 11.91 33.16 9.17
N LEU A 218 11.69 31.95 8.68
CA LEU A 218 11.59 31.64 7.26
C LEU A 218 10.14 31.32 6.91
N SER A 219 9.58 32.05 5.96
CA SER A 219 8.27 31.74 5.39
C SER A 219 8.42 30.92 4.12
N MET A 220 7.53 29.97 3.92
CA MET A 220 7.47 29.14 2.73
C MET A 220 6.18 29.42 1.97
N SER A 221 6.28 29.52 0.64
CA SER A 221 5.11 29.76 -0.23
C SER A 221 4.16 28.57 -0.29
N ASP A 222 4.69 27.35 -0.05
CA ASP A 222 3.93 26.10 -0.01
C ASP A 222 4.40 25.23 1.14
N SER A 223 3.46 24.57 1.81
CA SER A 223 3.76 23.59 2.86
C SER A 223 3.42 22.17 2.41
N CYS A 224 4.20 21.23 2.91
CA CYS A 224 3.94 19.79 2.80
C CYS A 224 2.67 19.47 3.59
N SER A 225 1.50 19.83 3.09
CA SER A 225 0.23 19.42 3.69
C SER A 225 -0.13 18.03 3.16
N ILE A 226 0.03 17.02 3.99
CA ILE A 226 -0.64 15.74 3.78
C ILE A 226 -2.12 15.97 4.08
N LYS A 227 -2.95 16.04 3.03
CA LYS A 227 -4.39 15.89 3.16
C LYS A 227 -4.73 14.42 3.26
#